data_98b4dadaab23b1b177b40b2c91be10ed
#
_entry.id   98b4dadaab23b1b177b40b2c91be10ed
#
_cell.length_a   1.000
_cell.length_b   1.000
_cell.length_c   1.000
_cell.angle_alpha   90.00
_cell.angle_beta   90.00
_cell.angle_gamma   90.00
#
_symmetry.space_group_name_H-M   'P 1'
#
loop_
_entity.id
_entity.type
_entity.pdbx_description
1 polymer ?
#
loop_
_entity_poly.entity_id
_entity_poly.type
_entity_poly.pdbx_seq_one_letter_code
_entity_poly.pdbx_strand_id
1 'polypeptide(L)'
;EIDVVRNLVSLGTPDEMLNLRADEGTGMLHAKLGNVEGELRTIDPSTITVPALPPLDPKCKVHLTGNDFIRILKAAALGGDMMTLSIGGDHFTVGASGTNSNIQVKFHKDNLQLFEYDNQAHSQYSLGYLQPLTKVIGRVETLEIGFGENYPLAINFAFYDGAVEVKYFLAPRVEGDI
;
A
#
# COMPACT_ATOMS: atom_id res chain seq x y z
N GLU A 1 -4.58 -17.81 -10.92
CA GLU A 1 -3.32 -17.00 -11.01
C GLU A 1 -3.62 -15.69 -11.73
N ILE A 2 -3.57 -14.58 -11.01
CA ILE A 2 -3.96 -13.26 -11.53
C ILE A 2 -3.05 -12.79 -12.68
N ASP A 3 -1.80 -13.25 -12.71
CA ASP A 3 -0.86 -12.93 -13.79
C ASP A 3 -1.29 -13.50 -15.15
N VAL A 4 -1.93 -14.65 -15.17
CA VAL A 4 -2.46 -15.23 -16.41
C VAL A 4 -3.61 -14.38 -16.94
N VAL A 5 -4.51 -13.92 -16.07
CA VAL A 5 -5.60 -13.00 -16.46
C VAL A 5 -5.03 -11.67 -16.97
N ARG A 6 -4.05 -11.12 -16.26
CA ARG A 6 -3.37 -9.88 -16.69
C ARG A 6 -2.70 -10.03 -18.06
N ASN A 7 -2.00 -11.14 -18.27
CA ASN A 7 -1.34 -11.41 -19.55
C ASN A 7 -2.37 -11.61 -20.67
N LEU A 8 -3.48 -12.29 -20.39
CA LEU A 8 -4.57 -12.43 -21.34
C LEU A 8 -5.15 -11.08 -21.75
N VAL A 9 -5.44 -10.20 -20.76
CA VAL A 9 -5.91 -8.83 -21.02
C VAL A 9 -4.92 -8.05 -21.89
N SER A 10 -3.62 -8.25 -21.70
CA SER A 10 -2.56 -7.55 -22.46
C SER A 10 -2.48 -7.97 -23.91
N LEU A 11 -3.12 -9.07 -24.31
CA LEU A 11 -3.21 -9.49 -25.71
C LEU A 11 -4.29 -8.74 -26.49
N GLY A 12 -5.22 -8.10 -25.79
CA GLY A 12 -6.33 -7.41 -26.40
C GLY A 12 -5.97 -6.05 -26.96
N THR A 13 -6.74 -5.63 -27.95
CA THR A 13 -6.75 -4.26 -28.46
C THR A 13 -7.74 -3.40 -27.69
N PRO A 14 -7.66 -2.05 -27.72
CA PRO A 14 -8.57 -1.18 -26.98
C PRO A 14 -10.07 -1.39 -27.28
N ASP A 15 -10.39 -1.92 -28.45
CA ASP A 15 -11.78 -2.10 -28.93
C ASP A 15 -12.30 -3.53 -28.71
N GLU A 16 -11.46 -4.45 -28.23
CA GLU A 16 -11.88 -5.83 -27.98
C GLU A 16 -12.54 -5.97 -26.62
N MET A 17 -13.61 -6.74 -26.59
CA MET A 17 -14.36 -7.02 -25.36
C MET A 17 -13.83 -8.30 -24.71
N LEU A 18 -13.39 -8.19 -23.45
CA LEU A 18 -13.08 -9.32 -22.60
C LEU A 18 -14.35 -9.85 -21.94
N ASN A 19 -14.66 -11.10 -22.17
CA ASN A 19 -15.74 -11.81 -21.48
C ASN A 19 -15.12 -12.77 -20.46
N LEU A 20 -15.50 -12.63 -19.20
CA LEU A 20 -15.12 -13.52 -18.10
C LEU A 20 -16.36 -14.18 -17.52
N ARG A 21 -16.34 -15.49 -17.38
CA ARG A 21 -17.42 -16.26 -16.75
C ARG A 21 -16.84 -17.24 -15.74
N ALA A 22 -17.18 -17.04 -14.49
CA ALA A 22 -16.87 -18.00 -13.44
C ALA A 22 -17.91 -19.13 -13.44
N ASP A 23 -17.44 -20.37 -13.33
CA ASP A 23 -18.24 -21.57 -13.10
C ASP A 23 -17.93 -22.08 -11.70
N GLU A 24 -18.85 -21.81 -10.77
CA GLU A 24 -18.68 -22.20 -9.36
C GLU A 24 -18.72 -23.74 -9.18
N GLY A 25 -19.42 -24.46 -10.05
CA GLY A 25 -19.54 -25.94 -9.96
C GLY A 25 -18.24 -26.65 -10.32
N THR A 26 -17.48 -26.11 -11.28
CA THR A 26 -16.22 -26.69 -11.74
C THR A 26 -14.99 -25.98 -11.17
N GLY A 27 -15.17 -24.80 -10.57
CA GLY A 27 -14.08 -23.94 -10.12
C GLY A 27 -13.24 -23.41 -11.27
N MET A 28 -13.86 -23.21 -12.45
CA MET A 28 -13.17 -22.71 -13.64
C MET A 28 -13.61 -21.28 -13.96
N LEU A 29 -12.64 -20.46 -14.35
CA LEU A 29 -12.86 -19.14 -14.96
C LEU A 29 -12.62 -19.27 -16.47
N HIS A 30 -13.68 -19.12 -17.24
CA HIS A 30 -13.60 -19.05 -18.70
C HIS A 30 -13.37 -17.60 -19.11
N ALA A 31 -12.42 -17.39 -19.99
CA ALA A 31 -12.06 -16.08 -20.51
C ALA A 31 -12.11 -16.11 -22.04
N LYS A 32 -12.69 -15.10 -22.65
CA LYS A 32 -12.73 -14.92 -24.10
C LYS A 32 -12.42 -13.49 -24.46
N LEU A 33 -11.42 -13.32 -25.32
CA LEU A 33 -10.95 -12.05 -25.85
C LEU A 33 -10.71 -12.20 -27.36
N GLY A 34 -11.62 -11.66 -28.17
CA GLY A 34 -11.56 -11.87 -29.63
C GLY A 34 -11.53 -13.35 -30.00
N ASN A 35 -10.42 -13.79 -30.63
CA ASN A 35 -10.19 -15.16 -31.04
C ASN A 35 -9.50 -16.02 -29.95
N VAL A 36 -9.12 -15.40 -28.83
CA VAL A 36 -8.42 -16.09 -27.75
C VAL A 36 -9.45 -16.59 -26.73
N GLU A 37 -9.41 -17.89 -26.46
CA GLU A 37 -10.22 -18.50 -25.41
C GLU A 37 -9.29 -19.20 -24.41
N GLY A 38 -9.59 -19.07 -23.14
CA GLY A 38 -8.80 -19.67 -22.06
C GLY A 38 -9.67 -20.15 -20.93
N GLU A 39 -9.20 -21.20 -20.27
CA GLU A 39 -9.79 -21.72 -19.05
C GLU A 39 -8.75 -21.68 -17.93
N LEU A 40 -9.12 -21.14 -16.81
CA LEU A 40 -8.25 -20.93 -15.66
C LEU A 40 -8.89 -21.58 -14.44
N ARG A 41 -8.15 -22.45 -13.76
CA ARG A 41 -8.63 -23.01 -12.50
C ARG A 41 -8.54 -21.96 -11.41
N THR A 42 -9.65 -21.72 -10.72
CA THR A 42 -9.68 -20.87 -9.53
C THR A 42 -9.22 -21.66 -8.30
N ILE A 43 -8.76 -20.94 -7.29
CA ILE A 43 -8.46 -21.54 -5.99
C ILE A 43 -9.74 -21.51 -5.16
N ASP A 44 -10.07 -22.63 -4.52
CA ASP A 44 -11.19 -22.70 -3.59
C ASP A 44 -10.88 -21.79 -2.38
N PRO A 45 -11.72 -20.76 -2.13
CA PRO A 45 -11.51 -19.83 -1.01
C PRO A 45 -11.43 -20.55 0.35
N SER A 46 -12.10 -21.69 0.51
CA SER A 46 -12.09 -22.46 1.76
C SER A 46 -10.71 -23.05 2.09
N THR A 47 -9.83 -23.19 1.10
CA THR A 47 -8.46 -23.68 1.27
C THR A 47 -7.47 -22.60 1.65
N ILE A 48 -7.89 -21.32 1.58
CA ILE A 48 -7.03 -20.17 1.91
C ILE A 48 -7.15 -19.87 3.40
N THR A 49 -6.09 -20.12 4.15
CA THR A 49 -6.00 -19.68 5.54
C THR A 49 -5.60 -18.20 5.56
N VAL A 50 -6.55 -17.34 5.91
CA VAL A 50 -6.25 -15.94 6.14
C VAL A 50 -5.84 -15.76 7.61
N PRO A 51 -4.61 -15.31 7.91
CA PRO A 51 -4.20 -15.02 9.28
C PRO A 51 -5.13 -13.95 9.87
N ALA A 52 -5.62 -14.19 11.09
CA ALA A 52 -6.33 -13.15 11.83
C ALA A 52 -5.34 -12.05 12.21
N LEU A 53 -5.55 -10.86 11.68
CA LEU A 53 -4.78 -9.68 12.11
C LEU A 53 -5.34 -9.21 13.46
N PRO A 54 -4.49 -8.91 14.45
CA PRO A 54 -4.94 -8.27 15.66
C PRO A 54 -5.55 -6.89 15.32
N PRO A 55 -6.53 -6.42 16.08
CA PRO A 55 -7.06 -5.08 15.90
C PRO A 55 -5.92 -4.08 16.15
N LEU A 56 -5.55 -3.32 15.13
CA LEU A 56 -4.56 -2.26 15.23
C LEU A 56 -5.27 -0.93 15.49
N ASP A 57 -4.81 -0.21 16.50
CA ASP A 57 -5.31 1.12 16.86
C ASP A 57 -4.13 2.11 16.90
N PRO A 58 -3.64 2.56 15.75
CA PRO A 58 -2.54 3.50 15.68
C PRO A 58 -2.96 4.84 16.30
N LYS A 59 -2.11 5.36 17.19
CA LYS A 59 -2.38 6.61 17.94
C LYS A 59 -2.00 7.87 17.20
N CYS A 60 -1.29 7.72 16.08
CA CYS A 60 -0.93 8.82 15.19
C CYS A 60 -1.58 8.56 13.83
N LYS A 61 -2.27 9.56 13.28
CA LYS A 61 -2.93 9.46 11.98
C LYS A 61 -2.71 10.72 11.16
N VAL A 62 -2.37 10.54 9.91
CA VAL A 62 -2.26 11.63 8.93
C VAL A 62 -2.88 11.21 7.61
N HIS A 63 -3.49 12.18 6.90
CA HIS A 63 -3.94 11.97 5.53
C HIS A 63 -2.94 12.60 4.55
N LEU A 64 -2.54 11.82 3.56
CA LEU A 64 -1.69 12.22 2.45
C LEU A 64 -2.37 11.91 1.13
N THR A 65 -1.99 12.61 0.07
CA THR A 65 -2.34 12.19 -1.29
C THR A 65 -1.42 11.03 -1.74
N GLY A 66 -1.88 10.22 -2.70
CA GLY A 66 -1.05 9.17 -3.30
C GLY A 66 0.24 9.72 -3.90
N ASN A 67 0.18 10.90 -4.51
CA ASN A 67 1.35 11.58 -5.09
C ASN A 67 2.35 12.02 -4.02
N ASP A 68 1.88 12.56 -2.89
CA ASP A 68 2.75 12.94 -1.78
C ASP A 68 3.45 11.72 -1.19
N PHE A 69 2.72 10.62 -1.02
CA PHE A 69 3.31 9.39 -0.51
C PHE A 69 4.35 8.80 -1.48
N ILE A 70 4.10 8.80 -2.79
CA ILE A 70 5.11 8.41 -3.80
C ILE A 70 6.34 9.31 -3.71
N ARG A 71 6.15 10.61 -3.58
CA ARG A 71 7.25 11.57 -3.43
C ARG A 71 8.07 11.29 -2.17
N ILE A 72 7.40 10.99 -1.05
CA ILE A 72 8.04 10.58 0.20
C ILE A 72 8.91 9.34 -0.02
N LEU A 73 8.35 8.27 -0.59
CA LEU A 73 9.08 7.01 -0.81
C LEU A 73 10.29 7.20 -1.74
N LYS A 74 10.15 8.00 -2.79
CA LYS A 74 11.26 8.33 -3.68
C LYS A 74 12.34 9.16 -2.97
N ALA A 75 11.95 10.12 -2.16
CA ALA A 75 12.89 10.93 -1.39
C ALA A 75 13.63 10.07 -0.34
N ALA A 76 12.89 9.25 0.42
CA ALA A 76 13.48 8.36 1.42
C ALA A 76 14.48 7.36 0.81
N ALA A 77 14.21 6.85 -0.39
CA ALA A 77 15.13 5.95 -1.10
C ALA A 77 16.49 6.57 -1.44
N LEU A 78 16.61 7.89 -1.45
CA LEU A 78 17.89 8.58 -1.60
C LEU A 78 18.72 8.55 -0.30
N GLY A 79 18.05 8.37 0.83
CA GLY A 79 18.67 8.33 2.15
C GLY A 79 19.13 6.94 2.59
N GLY A 80 18.48 5.88 2.11
CA GLY A 80 18.81 4.49 2.51
C GLY A 80 17.62 3.55 2.34
N ASP A 81 17.69 2.39 2.99
CA ASP A 81 16.69 1.32 2.89
C ASP A 81 15.59 1.40 3.95
N MET A 82 15.75 2.31 4.89
CA MET A 82 14.84 2.50 6.01
C MET A 82 14.23 3.91 5.97
N MET A 83 12.96 3.99 6.36
CA MET A 83 12.22 5.23 6.47
C MET A 83 11.71 5.38 7.90
N THR A 84 11.94 6.55 8.49
CA THR A 84 11.42 6.91 9.81
C THR A 84 10.24 7.85 9.66
N LEU A 85 9.10 7.50 10.22
CA LEU A 85 7.96 8.39 10.39
C LEU A 85 8.02 9.02 11.78
N SER A 86 7.79 10.30 11.88
CA SER A 86 7.74 11.02 13.15
C SER A 86 6.59 12.02 13.13
N ILE A 87 5.91 12.18 14.26
CA ILE A 87 4.87 13.17 14.47
C ILE A 87 5.09 13.87 15.81
N GLY A 88 4.96 15.18 15.80
CA GLY A 88 5.08 15.99 17.02
C GLY A 88 5.06 17.47 16.74
N GLY A 89 4.62 18.26 17.72
CA GLY A 89 4.38 19.68 17.53
C GLY A 89 3.38 19.91 16.41
N ASP A 90 3.77 20.70 15.43
CA ASP A 90 2.92 21.04 14.27
C ASP A 90 3.35 20.31 12.98
N HIS A 91 4.12 19.22 13.08
CA HIS A 91 4.71 18.58 11.91
C HIS A 91 4.58 17.04 11.91
N PHE A 92 4.28 16.55 10.72
CA PHE A 92 4.57 15.18 10.33
C PHE A 92 5.84 15.16 9.50
N THR A 93 6.79 14.31 9.87
CA THR A 93 8.11 14.27 9.24
C THR A 93 8.42 12.84 8.81
N VAL A 94 8.98 12.73 7.61
CA VAL A 94 9.52 11.48 7.10
C VAL A 94 11.01 11.65 6.88
N GLY A 95 11.81 10.82 7.52
CA GLY A 95 13.27 10.83 7.43
C GLY A 95 13.83 9.55 6.85
N ALA A 96 14.99 9.64 6.22
CA ALA A 96 15.82 8.50 5.84
C ALA A 96 17.27 8.91 5.90
N SER A 97 18.09 8.13 6.60
CA SER A 97 19.51 8.39 6.81
C SER A 97 20.34 7.21 6.35
N GLY A 98 21.32 7.47 5.52
CA GLY A 98 22.33 6.53 5.08
C GLY A 98 23.73 7.03 5.40
N THR A 99 24.74 6.35 4.90
CA THR A 99 26.16 6.65 5.19
C THR A 99 26.56 8.07 4.74
N ASN A 100 26.02 8.53 3.60
CA ASN A 100 26.44 9.80 2.98
C ASN A 100 25.27 10.76 2.73
N SER A 101 24.06 10.44 3.18
CA SER A 101 22.87 11.24 2.90
C SER A 101 21.91 11.23 4.08
N ASN A 102 21.28 12.37 4.30
CA ASN A 102 20.20 12.52 5.25
C ASN A 102 19.08 13.29 4.54
N ILE A 103 17.97 12.61 4.32
CA ILE A 103 16.81 13.15 3.60
C ILE A 103 15.67 13.33 4.60
N GLN A 104 14.99 14.46 4.51
CA GLN A 104 13.83 14.76 5.35
C GLN A 104 12.75 15.44 4.53
N VAL A 105 11.51 14.95 4.66
CA VAL A 105 10.30 15.56 4.11
C VAL A 105 9.41 15.95 5.28
N LYS A 106 9.01 17.22 5.35
CA LYS A 106 8.18 17.77 6.43
C LYS A 106 6.86 18.28 5.89
N PHE A 107 5.80 17.97 6.60
CA PHE A 107 4.47 18.52 6.37
C PHE A 107 4.03 19.26 7.63
N HIS A 108 3.66 20.52 7.47
CA HIS A 108 3.00 21.26 8.54
C HIS A 108 1.55 20.79 8.65
N LYS A 109 0.99 20.74 9.85
CA LYS A 109 -0.38 20.27 10.10
C LYS A 109 -1.44 20.95 9.22
N ASP A 110 -1.28 22.25 8.95
CA ASP A 110 -2.22 23.02 8.13
C ASP A 110 -2.24 22.59 6.65
N ASN A 111 -1.24 21.82 6.22
CA ASN A 111 -1.16 21.27 4.86
C ASN A 111 -1.68 19.82 4.77
N LEU A 112 -2.21 19.28 5.86
CA LEU A 112 -2.74 17.92 5.94
C LEU A 112 -4.25 17.98 6.21
N GLN A 113 -5.02 17.11 5.56
CA GLN A 113 -6.47 17.01 5.80
C GLN A 113 -6.79 16.39 7.16
N LEU A 114 -5.91 15.51 7.63
CA LEU A 114 -5.95 14.91 8.96
C LEU A 114 -4.55 14.96 9.56
N PHE A 115 -4.45 15.39 10.81
CA PHE A 115 -3.24 15.39 11.60
C PHE A 115 -3.60 15.17 13.07
N GLU A 116 -3.53 13.94 13.51
CA GLU A 116 -3.94 13.52 14.86
C GLU A 116 -2.84 12.70 15.52
N TYR A 117 -2.61 12.94 16.80
CA TYR A 117 -1.74 12.10 17.63
C TYR A 117 -2.03 12.33 19.12
N ASP A 118 -1.94 11.27 19.91
CA ASP A 118 -2.07 11.35 21.36
C ASP A 118 -0.77 11.83 22.02
N ASN A 119 0.34 11.24 21.57
CA ASN A 119 1.70 11.58 22.02
C ASN A 119 2.63 11.66 20.81
N GLN A 120 3.72 12.42 20.95
CA GLN A 120 4.79 12.38 19.96
C GLN A 120 5.27 10.93 19.77
N ALA A 121 5.49 10.55 18.54
CA ALA A 121 5.91 9.21 18.21
C ALA A 121 6.87 9.20 17.03
N HIS A 122 7.73 8.18 17.01
CA HIS A 122 8.56 7.84 15.85
C HIS A 122 8.58 6.34 15.66
N SER A 123 8.71 5.90 14.42
CA SER A 123 8.84 4.50 14.10
C SER A 123 9.52 4.31 12.75
N GLN A 124 10.28 3.23 12.63
CA GLN A 124 11.10 2.95 11.45
C GLN A 124 10.53 1.76 10.66
N TYR A 125 10.55 1.88 9.33
CA TYR A 125 9.99 0.88 8.42
C TYR A 125 10.90 0.63 7.23
N SER A 126 10.92 -0.61 6.73
CA SER A 126 11.71 -0.97 5.55
C SER A 126 11.05 -0.45 4.26
N LEU A 127 11.81 0.30 3.47
CA LEU A 127 11.38 0.81 2.17
C LEU A 127 11.15 -0.30 1.14
N GLY A 128 11.84 -1.43 1.26
CA GLY A 128 11.67 -2.56 0.36
C GLY A 128 10.23 -3.08 0.29
N TYR A 129 9.48 -2.99 1.39
CA TYR A 129 8.06 -3.36 1.44
C TYR A 129 7.12 -2.24 0.97
N LEU A 130 7.51 -0.99 1.09
CA LEU A 130 6.68 0.16 0.75
C LEU A 130 6.81 0.60 -0.71
N GLN A 131 7.99 0.48 -1.30
CA GLN A 131 8.25 0.87 -2.69
C GLN A 131 7.30 0.23 -3.71
N PRO A 132 6.93 -1.07 -3.61
CA PRO A 132 5.99 -1.68 -4.56
C PRO A 132 4.63 -0.98 -4.60
N LEU A 133 4.19 -0.34 -3.51
CA LEU A 133 2.93 0.39 -3.44
C LEU A 133 2.89 1.57 -4.43
N THR A 134 4.05 2.14 -4.80
CA THR A 134 4.12 3.25 -5.76
C THR A 134 3.48 2.94 -7.12
N LYS A 135 3.36 1.65 -7.47
CA LYS A 135 2.76 1.21 -8.73
C LYS A 135 1.23 1.35 -8.74
N VAL A 136 0.61 1.39 -7.56
CA VAL A 136 -0.85 1.36 -7.43
C VAL A 136 -1.44 2.63 -6.84
N ILE A 137 -0.73 3.29 -5.93
CA ILE A 137 -1.28 4.41 -5.15
C ILE A 137 -1.30 5.76 -5.86
N GLY A 138 -0.68 5.90 -7.04
CA GLY A 138 -0.55 7.22 -7.72
C GLY A 138 -1.89 7.88 -8.08
N ARG A 139 -2.98 7.12 -8.15
CA ARG A 139 -4.33 7.60 -8.43
C ARG A 139 -5.21 7.74 -7.19
N VAL A 140 -4.67 7.41 -6.03
CA VAL A 140 -5.40 7.49 -4.77
C VAL A 140 -5.42 8.94 -4.30
N GLU A 141 -6.61 9.49 -4.09
CA GLU A 141 -6.79 10.87 -3.66
C GLU A 141 -6.35 11.05 -2.20
N THR A 142 -6.71 10.08 -1.34
CA THR A 142 -6.40 10.14 0.08
C THR A 142 -5.93 8.78 0.58
N LEU A 143 -4.76 8.78 1.24
CA LEU A 143 -4.27 7.67 2.04
C LEU A 143 -4.31 8.07 3.51
N GLU A 144 -4.90 7.24 4.35
CA GLU A 144 -4.75 7.34 5.78
C GLU A 144 -3.50 6.57 6.21
N ILE A 145 -2.57 7.26 6.83
CA ILE A 145 -1.34 6.69 7.40
C ILE A 145 -1.51 6.67 8.91
N GLY A 146 -1.54 5.47 9.48
CA GLY A 146 -1.61 5.27 10.92
C GLY A 146 -0.33 4.63 11.46
N PHE A 147 0.24 5.17 12.54
CA PHE A 147 1.43 4.62 13.19
C PHE A 147 1.48 4.98 14.68
N GLY A 148 2.55 4.68 15.35
CA GLY A 148 2.82 5.02 16.75
C GLY A 148 4.28 4.77 17.09
N GLU A 149 4.63 4.91 18.35
CA GLU A 149 5.97 4.62 18.84
C GLU A 149 6.27 3.14 18.72
N ASN A 150 7.26 2.75 17.89
CA ASN A 150 7.61 1.35 17.62
C ASN A 150 6.38 0.46 17.30
N TYR A 151 5.42 1.01 16.57
CA TYR A 151 4.13 0.39 16.31
C TYR A 151 3.96 0.05 14.83
N PRO A 152 3.17 -0.98 14.47
CA PRO A 152 2.90 -1.29 13.06
C PRO A 152 2.34 -0.10 12.30
N LEU A 153 2.85 0.09 11.08
CA LEU A 153 2.32 1.03 10.11
C LEU A 153 1.03 0.46 9.53
N ALA A 154 -0.01 1.26 9.52
CA ALA A 154 -1.25 1.01 8.80
C ALA A 154 -1.39 2.02 7.66
N ILE A 155 -1.64 1.55 6.44
CA ILE A 155 -1.96 2.39 5.29
C ILE A 155 -3.29 1.95 4.75
N ASN A 156 -4.30 2.82 4.83
CA ASN A 156 -5.64 2.58 4.36
C ASN A 156 -5.95 3.48 3.16
N PHE A 157 -6.49 2.93 2.12
CA PHE A 157 -6.94 3.68 0.94
C PHE A 157 -7.99 2.91 0.16
N ALA A 158 -8.67 3.60 -0.75
CA ALA A 158 -9.71 3.01 -1.57
C ALA A 158 -9.57 3.40 -3.05
N PHE A 159 -10.14 2.59 -3.92
CA PHE A 159 -10.28 2.82 -5.35
C PHE A 159 -11.75 2.73 -5.75
N TYR A 160 -12.09 3.31 -6.91
CA TYR A 160 -13.40 3.20 -7.54
C TYR A 160 -14.54 3.58 -6.58
N ASP A 161 -14.46 4.77 -6.00
CA ASP A 161 -15.46 5.31 -5.07
C ASP A 161 -15.76 4.39 -3.87
N GLY A 162 -14.71 3.72 -3.36
CA GLY A 162 -14.82 2.82 -2.21
C GLY A 162 -15.19 1.37 -2.56
N ALA A 163 -15.37 1.02 -3.84
CA ALA A 163 -15.66 -0.36 -4.24
C ALA A 163 -14.51 -1.34 -3.91
N VAL A 164 -13.27 -0.84 -3.82
CA VAL A 164 -12.11 -1.61 -3.39
C VAL A 164 -11.42 -0.87 -2.25
N GLU A 165 -11.44 -1.46 -1.06
CA GLU A 165 -10.71 -0.97 0.10
C GLU A 165 -9.43 -1.79 0.29
N VAL A 166 -8.33 -1.10 0.54
CA VAL A 166 -7.02 -1.71 0.82
C VAL A 166 -6.57 -1.30 2.21
N LYS A 167 -6.23 -2.29 3.03
CA LYS A 167 -5.59 -2.12 4.32
C LYS A 167 -4.23 -2.81 4.27
N TYR A 168 -3.18 -2.02 4.33
CA TYR A 168 -1.81 -2.50 4.29
C TYR A 168 -1.17 -2.32 5.66
N PHE A 169 -0.53 -3.36 6.16
CA PHE A 169 0.15 -3.33 7.45
C PHE A 169 1.61 -3.73 7.29
N LEU A 170 2.48 -3.03 8.01
CA LEU A 170 3.92 -3.31 8.03
C LEU A 170 4.45 -3.22 9.45
N ALA A 171 5.14 -4.26 9.88
CA ALA A 171 5.80 -4.25 11.19
C ALA A 171 6.91 -3.18 11.24
N PRO A 172 7.10 -2.52 12.39
CA PRO A 172 8.23 -1.61 12.56
C PRO A 172 9.53 -2.39 12.61
N ARG A 173 10.63 -1.70 12.31
CA ARG A 173 11.96 -2.15 12.67
C ARG A 173 12.28 -1.63 14.05
N VAL A 174 12.60 -2.52 14.96
CA VAL A 174 13.04 -2.17 16.32
C VAL A 174 14.57 -2.27 16.36
N GLU A 175 15.25 -1.27 16.93
CA GLU A 175 16.69 -1.34 17.13
C GLU A 175 17.04 -2.54 18.02
N GLY A 176 17.73 -3.52 17.47
CA GLY A 176 18.11 -4.77 18.15
C GLY A 176 17.98 -6.03 17.32
N ASP A 177 17.31 -5.97 16.18
CA ASP A 177 17.21 -7.09 15.23
C ASP A 177 18.37 -7.06 14.23
N ILE A 178 19.58 -7.33 14.73
CA ILE A 178 20.78 -7.62 13.92
C ILE A 178 21.20 -9.06 14.16
#